data_a3cd981260689bc7d53fd3013657b559
#
_entry.id   a3cd981260689bc7d53fd3013657b559
#
_cell.length_a   1.000
_cell.length_b   1.000
_cell.length_c   1.000
_cell.angle_alpha   90.00
_cell.angle_beta   90.00
_cell.angle_gamma   90.00
#
_symmetry.space_group_name_H-M   'P 1'
#
loop_
_entity.id
_entity.type
_entity.pdbx_description
1 polymer ?
#
loop_
_entity_poly.entity_id
_entity_poly.type
_entity_poly.pdbx_seq_one_letter_code
_entity_poly.pdbx_strand_id
1 'polypeptide(L)'
;AALNIFSEKGTGDWHMLATFFVKNPTGERSLSFISGEGCPTDTVWIFGDEGIYDCTEMLAHQRIPHEGDRAYAASHARATADLVIGWILRGGTANFVCLDDWMPRDSDKQEVYDLIDKAMPHLNDEQQTKAREWLRRNPVDYDWGKPDPEIKI
;
A
#
# COMPACT_ATOMS: atom_id res chain seq x y z
N ALA A 1 -7.28 -6.63 1.35
CA ALA A 1 -8.55 -6.24 0.70
C ALA A 1 -8.36 -5.06 -0.24
N ALA A 2 -7.82 -3.91 0.21
CA ALA A 2 -7.71 -2.69 -0.60
C ALA A 2 -7.04 -2.91 -1.97
N LEU A 3 -5.97 -3.67 -2.05
CA LEU A 3 -5.26 -3.99 -3.30
C LEU A 3 -6.08 -4.83 -4.31
N ASN A 4 -7.17 -5.45 -3.86
CA ASN A 4 -8.07 -6.25 -4.71
C ASN A 4 -9.32 -5.48 -5.13
N ILE A 5 -9.48 -4.23 -4.72
CA ILE A 5 -10.51 -3.35 -5.25
C ILE A 5 -10.00 -2.83 -6.60
N PHE A 6 -10.85 -2.88 -7.62
CA PHE A 6 -10.46 -2.41 -8.96
C PHE A 6 -9.94 -0.96 -8.89
N SER A 7 -8.81 -0.73 -9.55
CA SER A 7 -8.23 0.59 -9.72
C SER A 7 -7.52 0.65 -11.07
N GLU A 8 -7.66 1.75 -11.78
CA GLU A 8 -6.91 2.01 -13.01
C GLU A 8 -5.38 2.11 -12.77
N LYS A 9 -4.99 2.34 -11.52
CA LYS A 9 -3.60 2.43 -11.07
C LYS A 9 -3.01 1.08 -10.62
N GLY A 10 -3.82 0.05 -10.52
CA GLY A 10 -3.37 -1.29 -10.15
C GLY A 10 -3.04 -2.15 -11.37
N THR A 11 -2.37 -3.28 -11.14
CA THR A 11 -2.08 -4.27 -12.18
C THR A 11 -3.31 -5.06 -12.61
N GLY A 12 -4.35 -5.08 -11.78
CA GLY A 12 -5.52 -5.95 -11.93
C GLY A 12 -5.29 -7.37 -11.42
N ASP A 13 -4.08 -7.70 -10.95
CA ASP A 13 -3.76 -9.01 -10.39
C ASP A 13 -4.38 -9.19 -9.00
N TRP A 14 -4.75 -10.44 -8.70
CA TRP A 14 -5.30 -10.79 -7.40
C TRP A 14 -4.18 -10.99 -6.36
N HIS A 15 -4.22 -10.20 -5.30
CA HIS A 15 -3.26 -10.30 -4.19
C HIS A 15 -3.77 -11.27 -3.13
N MET A 16 -3.23 -12.47 -3.09
CA MET A 16 -3.67 -13.54 -2.18
C MET A 16 -3.61 -13.16 -0.69
N LEU A 17 -2.61 -12.39 -0.29
CA LEU A 17 -2.43 -11.94 1.09
C LEU A 17 -3.38 -10.79 1.49
N ALA A 18 -4.09 -10.20 0.53
CA ALA A 18 -4.95 -9.04 0.72
C ALA A 18 -6.41 -9.37 0.42
N THR A 19 -6.90 -10.54 0.80
CA THR A 19 -8.27 -10.99 0.55
C THR A 19 -9.30 -10.14 1.30
N PHE A 20 -10.55 -10.14 0.81
CA PHE A 20 -11.67 -9.49 1.50
C PHE A 20 -12.14 -10.27 2.73
N PHE A 21 -11.77 -11.53 2.84
CA PHE A 21 -12.24 -12.42 3.88
C PHE A 21 -11.09 -12.89 4.76
N VAL A 22 -11.27 -12.77 6.06
CA VAL A 22 -10.36 -13.31 7.06
C VAL A 22 -11.07 -14.48 7.75
N LYS A 23 -10.38 -15.59 7.97
CA LYS A 23 -10.88 -16.66 8.83
C LYS A 23 -10.73 -16.22 10.29
N ASN A 24 -11.85 -16.17 11.00
CA ASN A 24 -11.83 -16.00 12.44
C ASN A 24 -11.41 -17.32 13.15
N PRO A 25 -11.13 -17.31 14.47
CA PRO A 25 -10.77 -18.51 15.23
C PRO A 25 -11.80 -19.65 15.17
N THR A 26 -13.07 -19.35 14.88
CA THR A 26 -14.15 -20.33 14.72
C THR A 26 -14.21 -20.95 13.33
N GLY A 27 -13.36 -20.49 12.40
CA GLY A 27 -13.31 -20.97 11.02
C GLY A 27 -14.34 -20.31 10.10
N GLU A 28 -15.16 -19.39 10.60
CA GLU A 28 -16.06 -18.58 9.79
C GLU A 28 -15.29 -17.51 9.03
N ARG A 29 -15.77 -17.12 7.86
CA ARG A 29 -15.20 -16.02 7.08
C ARG A 29 -15.88 -14.73 7.48
N SER A 30 -15.10 -13.74 7.89
CA SER A 30 -15.55 -12.37 8.09
C SER A 30 -14.92 -11.43 7.06
N LEU A 31 -15.66 -10.39 6.71
CA LEU A 31 -15.15 -9.34 5.84
C LEU A 31 -14.04 -8.55 6.57
N SER A 32 -12.96 -8.27 5.86
CA SER A 32 -11.87 -7.42 6.33
C SER A 32 -11.86 -6.15 5.50
N PHE A 33 -12.48 -5.10 6.04
CA PHE A 33 -12.41 -3.77 5.42
C PHE A 33 -11.52 -2.85 6.22
N ILE A 34 -10.83 -1.99 5.49
CA ILE A 34 -10.20 -0.81 6.04
C ILE A 34 -11.22 0.32 5.88
N SER A 35 -11.78 0.81 6.97
CA SER A 35 -12.65 1.98 6.93
C SER A 35 -11.85 3.25 7.22
N GLY A 36 -12.24 4.39 6.63
CA GLY A 36 -11.59 5.67 6.88
C GLY A 36 -11.63 6.12 8.34
N GLU A 37 -12.75 5.85 9.03
CA GLU A 37 -12.87 6.09 10.47
C GLU A 37 -12.42 4.85 11.26
N GLY A 38 -11.41 5.02 12.10
CA GLY A 38 -10.95 3.97 13.02
C GLY A 38 -10.23 2.82 12.34
N CYS A 39 -9.65 3.05 11.15
CA CYS A 39 -8.81 2.06 10.49
C CYS A 39 -7.66 1.63 11.41
N PRO A 40 -7.65 0.38 11.90
CA PRO A 40 -6.66 -0.10 12.86
C PRO A 40 -5.36 -0.51 12.16
N THR A 41 -4.82 0.34 11.30
CA THR A 41 -3.51 0.10 10.68
C THR A 41 -2.41 0.67 11.54
N ASP A 42 -1.26 -0.01 11.56
CA ASP A 42 -0.08 0.44 12.32
C ASP A 42 0.47 1.79 11.82
N THR A 43 -0.04 2.30 10.72
CA THR A 43 0.44 3.50 10.02
C THR A 43 -0.54 4.68 10.06
N VAL A 44 -1.72 4.52 10.65
CA VAL A 44 -2.74 5.58 10.71
C VAL A 44 -2.23 6.85 11.40
N TRP A 45 -1.37 6.70 12.40
CA TRP A 45 -0.77 7.82 13.13
C TRP A 45 0.27 8.61 12.29
N ILE A 46 0.76 8.03 11.18
CA ILE A 46 1.65 8.68 10.22
C ILE A 46 0.84 9.37 9.13
N PHE A 47 -0.08 8.64 8.52
CA PHE A 47 -0.74 9.05 7.28
C PHE A 47 -2.15 9.60 7.47
N GLY A 48 -2.78 9.37 8.63
CA GLY A 48 -4.20 9.72 8.81
C GLY A 48 -5.06 9.11 7.69
N ASP A 49 -5.96 9.92 7.14
CA ASP A 49 -6.89 9.53 6.06
C ASP A 49 -6.31 9.73 4.65
N GLU A 50 -5.03 10.09 4.52
CA GLU A 50 -4.42 10.27 3.21
C GLU A 50 -4.48 8.99 2.39
N GLY A 51 -4.99 9.08 1.17
CA GLY A 51 -5.16 7.94 0.29
C GLY A 51 -6.32 7.02 0.66
N ILE A 52 -7.18 7.39 1.60
CA ILE A 52 -8.43 6.67 1.90
C ILE A 52 -9.55 7.26 1.04
N TYR A 53 -10.37 6.41 0.44
CA TYR A 53 -11.48 6.83 -0.42
C TYR A 53 -12.73 5.98 -0.22
N ASP A 54 -13.89 6.54 -0.58
CA ASP A 54 -15.16 5.81 -0.61
C ASP A 54 -15.15 4.80 -1.77
N CYS A 55 -15.18 3.52 -1.46
CA CYS A 55 -15.15 2.43 -2.43
C CYS A 55 -16.51 1.72 -2.58
N THR A 56 -17.59 2.29 -2.05
CA THR A 56 -18.93 1.67 -2.00
C THR A 56 -19.39 1.23 -3.38
N GLU A 57 -19.32 2.12 -4.38
CA GLU A 57 -19.76 1.81 -5.74
C GLU A 57 -18.89 0.73 -6.39
N MET A 58 -17.57 0.75 -6.15
CA MET A 58 -16.66 -0.25 -6.70
C MET A 58 -16.93 -1.63 -6.12
N LEU A 59 -17.19 -1.72 -4.82
CA LEU A 59 -17.56 -2.99 -4.18
C LEU A 59 -18.90 -3.50 -4.71
N ALA A 60 -19.88 -2.64 -4.90
CA ALA A 60 -21.16 -3.00 -5.50
C ALA A 60 -20.96 -3.54 -6.93
N HIS A 61 -20.12 -2.88 -7.73
CA HIS A 61 -19.80 -3.34 -9.08
C HIS A 61 -19.11 -4.71 -9.08
N GLN A 62 -18.20 -4.95 -8.15
CA GLN A 62 -17.52 -6.24 -7.96
C GLN A 62 -18.37 -7.27 -7.22
N ARG A 63 -19.61 -6.94 -6.83
CA ARG A 63 -20.51 -7.78 -6.04
C ARG A 63 -19.94 -8.25 -4.71
N ILE A 64 -19.15 -7.39 -4.08
CA ILE A 64 -18.57 -7.65 -2.77
C ILE A 64 -19.45 -6.99 -1.71
N PRO A 65 -20.05 -7.79 -0.80
CA PRO A 65 -20.90 -7.23 0.26
C PRO A 65 -20.03 -6.45 1.26
N HIS A 66 -20.59 -5.39 1.83
CA HIS A 66 -19.99 -4.62 2.92
C HIS A 66 -21.06 -4.31 3.98
N GLU A 67 -20.64 -4.00 5.18
CA GLU A 67 -21.50 -3.55 6.25
C GLU A 67 -21.69 -2.03 6.21
N GLY A 68 -22.90 -1.57 6.56
CA GLY A 68 -23.25 -0.15 6.59
C GLY A 68 -23.52 0.45 5.21
N ASP A 69 -23.81 1.76 5.20
CA ASP A 69 -24.21 2.49 3.98
C ASP A 69 -23.00 2.84 3.09
N ARG A 70 -21.83 2.93 3.66
CA ARG A 70 -20.57 3.28 2.97
C ARG A 70 -19.42 2.38 3.38
N ALA A 71 -18.55 2.12 2.43
CA ALA A 71 -17.31 1.40 2.63
C ALA A 71 -16.12 2.26 2.17
N TYR A 72 -15.04 2.26 2.95
CA TYR A 72 -13.83 3.00 2.66
C TYR A 72 -12.65 2.04 2.53
N ALA A 73 -11.72 2.37 1.67
CA ALA A 73 -10.50 1.61 1.48
C ALA A 73 -9.31 2.53 1.21
N ALA A 74 -8.12 2.02 1.46
CA ALA A 74 -6.89 2.65 1.02
C ALA A 74 -6.75 2.57 -0.50
N SER A 75 -6.24 3.61 -1.14
CA SER A 75 -5.76 3.54 -2.53
C SER A 75 -4.65 2.48 -2.65
N HIS A 76 -4.36 2.02 -3.85
CA HIS A 76 -3.30 1.03 -4.05
C HIS A 76 -1.94 1.55 -3.57
N ALA A 77 -1.63 2.83 -3.81
CA ALA A 77 -0.41 3.46 -3.32
C ALA A 77 -0.37 3.48 -1.78
N ARG A 78 -1.45 3.92 -1.14
CA ARG A 78 -1.54 3.94 0.33
C ARG A 78 -1.47 2.53 0.91
N ALA A 79 -2.19 1.55 0.36
CA ALA A 79 -2.16 0.17 0.83
C ALA A 79 -0.77 -0.46 0.69
N THR A 80 -0.04 -0.13 -0.36
CA THR A 80 1.35 -0.56 -0.57
C THR A 80 2.28 0.06 0.47
N ALA A 81 2.19 1.38 0.69
CA ALA A 81 2.97 2.06 1.73
C ALA A 81 2.65 1.52 3.14
N ASP A 82 1.38 1.27 3.44
CA ASP A 82 0.95 0.66 4.71
C ASP A 82 1.61 -0.70 4.94
N LEU A 83 1.69 -1.54 3.91
CA LEU A 83 2.34 -2.85 4.01
C LEU A 83 3.84 -2.71 4.25
N VAL A 84 4.52 -1.85 3.50
CA VAL A 84 5.96 -1.64 3.62
C VAL A 84 6.31 -1.11 5.01
N ILE A 85 5.69 0.01 5.40
CA ILE A 85 5.97 0.66 6.68
C ILE A 85 5.49 -0.21 7.85
N GLY A 86 4.31 -0.82 7.76
CA GLY A 86 3.80 -1.70 8.80
C GLY A 86 4.72 -2.90 9.08
N TRP A 87 5.32 -3.52 8.05
CA TRP A 87 6.32 -4.58 8.25
C TRP A 87 7.61 -4.06 8.88
N ILE A 88 8.09 -2.89 8.45
CA ILE A 88 9.28 -2.26 9.01
C ILE A 88 9.08 -1.90 10.48
N LEU A 89 7.93 -1.34 10.84
CA LEU A 89 7.58 -1.00 12.23
C LEU A 89 7.60 -2.23 13.16
N ARG A 90 7.21 -3.39 12.65
CA ARG A 90 7.26 -4.68 13.36
C ARG A 90 8.63 -5.36 13.32
N GLY A 91 9.66 -4.67 12.85
CA GLY A 91 11.04 -5.19 12.79
C GLY A 91 11.35 -6.06 11.57
N GLY A 92 10.37 -6.28 10.69
CA GLY A 92 10.53 -7.06 9.46
C GLY A 92 11.14 -6.28 8.30
N THR A 93 11.10 -6.92 7.12
CA THR A 93 11.41 -6.30 5.83
C THR A 93 10.23 -6.54 4.88
N ALA A 94 10.00 -5.63 3.95
CA ALA A 94 8.91 -5.74 2.97
C ALA A 94 9.38 -6.28 1.60
N ASN A 95 10.32 -7.22 1.60
CA ASN A 95 10.95 -7.75 0.36
C ASN A 95 9.95 -8.45 -0.58
N PHE A 96 8.78 -8.82 -0.09
CA PHE A 96 7.71 -9.43 -0.89
C PHE A 96 6.87 -8.39 -1.66
N VAL A 97 7.06 -7.10 -1.38
CA VAL A 97 6.39 -6.01 -2.09
C VAL A 97 7.31 -5.53 -3.20
N CYS A 98 6.92 -5.81 -4.44
CA CYS A 98 7.62 -5.36 -5.65
C CYS A 98 6.73 -4.35 -6.39
N LEU A 99 7.19 -3.11 -6.54
CA LEU A 99 6.38 -2.06 -7.18
C LEU A 99 6.10 -2.35 -8.65
N ASP A 100 7.03 -2.94 -9.37
CA ASP A 100 6.85 -3.26 -10.79
C ASP A 100 5.72 -4.28 -11.00
N ASP A 101 5.56 -5.21 -10.06
CA ASP A 101 4.47 -6.19 -10.09
C ASP A 101 3.12 -5.59 -9.68
N TRP A 102 3.13 -4.56 -8.82
CA TRP A 102 1.93 -4.04 -8.19
C TRP A 102 1.42 -2.74 -8.81
N MET A 103 2.30 -1.97 -9.44
CA MET A 103 2.02 -0.66 -10.05
C MET A 103 2.78 -0.51 -11.37
N PRO A 104 2.08 -0.63 -12.51
CA PRO A 104 2.76 -0.64 -13.81
C PRO A 104 3.24 0.72 -14.28
N ARG A 105 2.76 1.82 -13.68
CA ARG A 105 3.12 3.18 -14.10
C ARG A 105 4.02 3.85 -13.08
N ASP A 106 5.05 4.54 -13.55
CA ASP A 106 6.00 5.26 -12.70
C ASP A 106 5.34 6.38 -11.88
N SER A 107 4.33 7.07 -12.45
CA SER A 107 3.56 8.07 -11.71
C SER A 107 2.88 7.50 -10.47
N ASP A 108 2.41 6.25 -10.54
CA ASP A 108 1.71 5.60 -9.43
C ASP A 108 2.71 5.06 -8.41
N LYS A 109 3.88 4.61 -8.86
CA LYS A 109 5.02 4.27 -8.00
C LYS A 109 5.50 5.49 -7.22
N GLN A 110 5.52 6.67 -7.87
CA GLN A 110 5.92 7.92 -7.21
C GLN A 110 5.02 8.25 -6.01
N GLU A 111 3.70 8.00 -6.08
CA GLU A 111 2.80 8.18 -4.94
C GLU A 111 3.22 7.32 -3.73
N VAL A 112 3.70 6.09 -3.97
CA VAL A 112 4.22 5.22 -2.89
C VAL A 112 5.50 5.80 -2.31
N TYR A 113 6.41 6.29 -3.15
CA TYR A 113 7.65 6.94 -2.72
C TYR A 113 7.36 8.14 -1.81
N ASP A 114 6.44 9.02 -2.22
CA ASP A 114 6.06 10.21 -1.45
C ASP A 114 5.50 9.82 -0.06
N LEU A 115 4.71 8.76 0.01
CA LEU A 115 4.22 8.23 1.29
C LEU A 115 5.34 7.63 2.14
N ILE A 116 6.27 6.86 1.55
CA ILE A 116 7.43 6.32 2.29
C ILE A 116 8.30 7.45 2.82
N ASP A 117 8.58 8.48 2.01
CA ASP A 117 9.37 9.65 2.42
C ASP A 117 8.68 10.40 3.57
N LYS A 118 7.36 10.55 3.51
CA LYS A 118 6.56 11.14 4.60
C LYS A 118 6.67 10.33 5.89
N ALA A 119 6.83 9.03 5.82
CA ALA A 119 7.00 8.17 7.00
C ALA A 119 8.40 8.26 7.61
N MET A 120 9.44 8.60 6.82
CA MET A 120 10.84 8.58 7.26
C MET A 120 11.11 9.29 8.59
N PRO A 121 10.59 10.52 8.84
CA PRO A 121 10.83 11.22 10.10
C PRO A 121 10.27 10.52 11.34
N HIS A 122 9.35 9.59 11.14
CA HIS A 122 8.68 8.83 12.21
C HIS A 122 9.35 7.50 12.51
N LEU A 123 10.36 7.12 11.73
CA LEU A 123 11.09 5.86 11.85
C LEU A 123 12.40 6.07 12.60
N ASN A 124 12.81 5.07 13.38
CA ASN A 124 14.16 5.05 13.96
C ASN A 124 15.23 4.72 12.89
N ASP A 125 16.50 4.83 13.21
CA ASP A 125 17.63 4.66 12.28
C ASP A 125 17.64 3.29 11.57
N GLU A 126 17.34 2.21 12.30
CA GLU A 126 17.24 0.86 11.73
C GLU A 126 16.07 0.76 10.75
N GLN A 127 14.92 1.29 11.12
CA GLN A 127 13.71 1.30 10.30
C GLN A 127 13.90 2.15 9.05
N GLN A 128 14.53 3.32 9.17
CA GLN A 128 14.89 4.18 8.03
C GLN A 128 15.84 3.46 7.08
N THR A 129 16.82 2.70 7.60
CA THR A 129 17.73 1.91 6.79
C THR A 129 16.98 0.86 5.98
N LYS A 130 16.04 0.14 6.61
CA LYS A 130 15.18 -0.84 5.93
C LYS A 130 14.29 -0.19 4.86
N ALA A 131 13.73 0.98 5.14
CA ALA A 131 12.91 1.72 4.18
C ALA A 131 13.73 2.18 2.96
N ARG A 132 14.92 2.74 3.16
CA ARG A 132 15.83 3.12 2.07
C ARG A 132 16.27 1.91 1.24
N GLU A 133 16.55 0.77 1.88
CA GLU A 133 16.89 -0.47 1.20
C GLU A 133 15.73 -0.96 0.32
N TRP A 134 14.49 -0.86 0.82
CA TRP A 134 13.31 -1.22 0.05
C TRP A 134 13.13 -0.28 -1.16
N LEU A 135 13.26 1.04 -0.99
CA LEU A 135 13.21 2.02 -2.08
C LEU A 135 14.27 1.71 -3.14
N ARG A 136 15.51 1.40 -2.74
CA ARG A 136 16.60 1.06 -3.66
C ARG A 136 16.31 -0.19 -4.50
N ARG A 137 15.55 -1.15 -3.97
CA ARG A 137 15.15 -2.37 -4.69
C ARG A 137 13.94 -2.19 -5.57
N ASN A 138 13.21 -1.11 -5.40
CA ASN A 138 12.00 -0.80 -6.15
C ASN A 138 12.14 0.56 -6.85
N PRO A 139 13.13 0.77 -7.73
CA PRO A 139 13.33 2.06 -8.36
C PRO A 139 12.09 2.45 -9.17
N VAL A 140 11.73 3.72 -9.14
CA VAL A 140 10.90 4.32 -10.19
C VAL A 140 11.77 4.38 -11.43
N ASP A 141 11.29 3.91 -12.57
CA ASP A 141 12.10 3.75 -13.78
C ASP A 141 12.90 5.00 -14.10
N TYR A 142 14.15 4.74 -14.38
CA TYR A 142 15.10 5.76 -14.75
C TYR A 142 14.68 6.39 -16.08
N ASP A 143 14.51 7.71 -16.08
CA ASP A 143 14.32 8.47 -17.30
C ASP A 143 15.62 8.38 -18.13
N TRP A 144 15.65 7.45 -19.10
CA TRP A 144 16.79 7.23 -20.00
C TRP A 144 17.28 8.49 -20.72
N GLY A 145 16.56 9.61 -20.57
CA GLY A 145 16.95 10.93 -21.09
C GLY A 145 17.77 11.79 -20.10
N LYS A 146 17.89 11.39 -18.83
CA LYS A 146 18.65 12.15 -17.85
C LYS A 146 19.96 11.45 -17.49
N PRO A 147 21.08 12.18 -17.39
CA PRO A 147 22.33 11.59 -16.94
C PRO A 147 22.20 11.13 -15.47
N ASP A 148 22.74 9.95 -15.17
CA ASP A 148 22.79 9.40 -13.83
C ASP A 148 23.50 10.37 -12.89
N PRO A 149 22.86 10.85 -11.81
CA PRO A 149 23.48 11.80 -10.89
C PRO A 149 24.67 11.22 -10.14
N GLU A 150 24.86 9.91 -10.12
CA GLU A 150 25.98 9.26 -9.42
C GLU A 150 27.20 8.96 -10.30
N ILE A 151 27.08 9.07 -11.62
CA ILE A 151 28.24 8.93 -12.51
C ILE A 151 28.96 10.27 -12.63
N LYS A 152 29.82 10.59 -11.65
CA LYS A 152 30.86 11.60 -11.83
C LYS A 152 32.00 10.98 -12.63
N ILE A 153 32.08 11.34 -13.92
CA ILE A 153 33.26 11.10 -14.76
C ILE A 153 34.41 11.96 -14.28
#